data_db194eb5d990c5175346211810d17db0
#
_entry.id   db194eb5d990c5175346211810d17db0
#
_cell.length_a   1.000
_cell.length_b   1.000
_cell.length_c   1.000
_cell.angle_alpha   90.00
_cell.angle_beta   90.00
_cell.angle_gamma   90.00
#
_symmetry.space_group_name_H-M   'P 1'
#
loop_
_entity.id
_entity.type
_entity.pdbx_description
1 polymer ?
#
loop_
_entity_poly.entity_id
_entity_poly.type
_entity_poly.pdbx_seq_one_letter_code
_entity_poly.pdbx_strand_id
1 'polypeptide(L)'
;MLRRRLIALSVSPLLAAGLLSGAEPAGAVSTPSSISAVAAVPGSTPGTVQFRWASAGSHTDYFLLETGLTAFSKSSSSSLPTSGRNAKTFVISANARSYTLTAAQAASAGAPLGSAKYLYYRLFAVNKEGAKTVTKAYPNLQAVIPQALGTDRGKKGTDLRVATFNVRTVKATKDKRNWLLRKDDVAKEILTSRAGVVLLQEISPGRADGKGGSTAKVGRQTTSLLDQLAKQGGKAYDYKMNRTTLLVKTGVKRGTQGGRVLYDNKRYKMVSSCPEKTGKTTYNPSCSFKLPIASGDSESQRRRGSYALLQNRKTGQKFYAVSAHLDPRHSSSKTNGPKYNNLRAAQAKYLVSFIKSINTKNYPVVFGADINTWQSDKSGYSAHDALIAGGFYDTAAAKVRVNEAFNTSNGFATTLSKSAHGYGPHLDVVMVKGGKGGADRWVNMLQNPDADRPSDHNLVWADIRI
;
A
#
# COMPACT_ATOMS: atom_id res chain seq x y z
N MET A 1 -27.84 -59.10 -49.34
CA MET A 1 -28.52 -59.16 -50.64
C MET A 1 -28.53 -57.81 -51.29
N LEU A 2 -28.23 -57.80 -52.52
CA LEU A 2 -28.33 -56.86 -53.63
C LEU A 2 -27.59 -55.52 -53.57
N ARG A 3 -26.58 -55.51 -54.39
CA ARG A 3 -25.93 -54.38 -55.04
C ARG A 3 -26.89 -53.59 -55.92
N ARG A 4 -26.71 -52.27 -56.00
CA ARG A 4 -26.88 -51.57 -57.30
C ARG A 4 -25.85 -50.42 -57.39
N ARG A 5 -25.02 -50.54 -58.40
CA ARG A 5 -24.16 -49.50 -58.96
C ARG A 5 -25.02 -48.57 -59.80
N LEU A 6 -24.73 -47.31 -59.79
CA LEU A 6 -25.13 -46.37 -60.83
C LEU A 6 -23.94 -45.52 -61.22
N ILE A 7 -23.75 -45.47 -62.53
CA ILE A 7 -22.67 -44.89 -63.28
C ILE A 7 -22.85 -43.39 -63.38
N ALA A 8 -21.76 -42.66 -63.15
CA ALA A 8 -21.71 -41.22 -63.34
C ALA A 8 -21.36 -40.84 -64.76
N LEU A 9 -22.18 -39.99 -65.35
CA LEU A 9 -21.87 -39.31 -66.62
C LEU A 9 -21.10 -38.02 -66.30
N SER A 10 -19.92 -37.89 -66.90
CA SER A 10 -19.10 -36.68 -66.93
C SER A 10 -19.67 -35.68 -67.93
N VAL A 11 -19.95 -34.49 -67.48
CA VAL A 11 -20.15 -33.30 -68.33
C VAL A 11 -19.13 -32.27 -67.96
N SER A 12 -18.18 -32.01 -68.87
CA SER A 12 -17.28 -30.88 -68.76
C SER A 12 -18.00 -29.59 -69.18
N PRO A 13 -17.84 -28.49 -68.45
CA PRO A 13 -18.09 -27.18 -69.03
C PRO A 13 -16.76 -26.45 -69.28
N LEU A 14 -16.75 -25.80 -70.41
CA LEU A 14 -15.73 -24.89 -70.92
C LEU A 14 -15.22 -23.84 -69.95
N LEU A 15 -13.95 -23.59 -70.02
CA LEU A 15 -13.28 -22.43 -69.46
C LEU A 15 -13.91 -21.11 -69.96
N ALA A 16 -14.41 -20.33 -69.02
CA ALA A 16 -14.48 -18.87 -69.18
C ALA A 16 -13.34 -18.28 -68.32
N ALA A 17 -12.27 -17.87 -68.99
CA ALA A 17 -11.20 -17.09 -68.37
C ALA A 17 -11.71 -15.67 -68.11
N GLY A 18 -12.31 -15.49 -66.91
CA GLY A 18 -12.54 -14.15 -66.32
C GLY A 18 -11.26 -13.69 -65.67
N LEU A 19 -10.71 -12.59 -66.10
CA LEU A 19 -9.68 -11.81 -65.45
C LEU A 19 -10.20 -11.40 -64.07
N LEU A 20 -9.93 -12.20 -63.05
CA LEU A 20 -9.95 -11.75 -61.66
C LEU A 20 -8.70 -10.89 -61.49
N SER A 21 -8.89 -9.56 -61.56
CA SER A 21 -7.94 -8.60 -61.01
C SER A 21 -7.68 -9.02 -59.56
N GLY A 22 -6.52 -9.61 -59.33
CA GLY A 22 -6.07 -9.96 -57.97
C GLY A 22 -6.00 -8.70 -57.16
N ALA A 23 -7.00 -8.50 -56.29
CA ALA A 23 -6.81 -7.64 -55.16
C ALA A 23 -5.72 -8.31 -54.33
N GLU A 24 -4.52 -7.72 -54.33
CA GLU A 24 -3.49 -8.13 -53.39
C GLU A 24 -4.09 -8.25 -51.99
N PRO A 25 -3.85 -9.34 -51.27
CA PRO A 25 -4.32 -9.43 -49.89
C PRO A 25 -3.72 -8.24 -49.14
N ALA A 26 -4.59 -7.33 -48.70
CA ALA A 26 -4.17 -6.17 -47.95
C ALA A 26 -3.25 -6.66 -46.82
N GLY A 27 -1.96 -6.33 -46.94
CA GLY A 27 -0.92 -6.81 -46.04
C GLY A 27 -1.33 -6.68 -44.58
N ALA A 28 -1.09 -7.69 -43.79
CA ALA A 28 -1.36 -7.62 -42.34
C ALA A 28 -0.44 -6.58 -41.74
N VAL A 29 -1.00 -5.65 -40.95
CA VAL A 29 -0.20 -4.67 -40.23
C VAL A 29 0.69 -5.41 -39.23
N SER A 30 1.99 -5.14 -39.25
CA SER A 30 2.96 -5.80 -38.39
C SER A 30 2.75 -5.42 -36.94
N THR A 31 2.70 -6.41 -36.06
CA THR A 31 2.53 -6.15 -34.61
C THR A 31 3.78 -5.48 -34.05
N PRO A 32 3.64 -4.39 -33.26
CA PRO A 32 4.76 -3.76 -32.59
C PRO A 32 5.51 -4.74 -31.69
N SER A 33 6.81 -4.55 -31.53
CA SER A 33 7.61 -5.30 -30.58
C SER A 33 7.23 -4.98 -29.14
N SER A 34 7.56 -5.88 -28.21
CA SER A 34 7.24 -5.69 -26.80
C SER A 34 7.99 -4.51 -26.19
N ILE A 35 7.26 -3.69 -25.43
CA ILE A 35 7.84 -2.65 -24.62
C ILE A 35 8.52 -3.30 -23.40
N SER A 36 9.67 -2.79 -23.00
CA SER A 36 10.40 -3.33 -21.84
C SER A 36 10.75 -2.24 -20.82
N ALA A 37 11.00 -2.67 -19.60
CA ALA A 37 11.47 -1.84 -18.48
C ALA A 37 10.62 -0.57 -18.25
N VAL A 38 9.29 -0.69 -18.37
CA VAL A 38 8.39 0.43 -18.08
C VAL A 38 8.40 0.70 -16.59
N ALA A 39 8.69 1.93 -16.20
CA ALA A 39 8.66 2.41 -14.83
C ALA A 39 8.03 3.81 -14.76
N ALA A 40 7.37 4.10 -13.65
CA ALA A 40 6.85 5.43 -13.35
C ALA A 40 7.23 5.82 -11.93
N VAL A 41 7.64 7.07 -11.78
CA VAL A 41 7.96 7.69 -10.50
C VAL A 41 7.29 9.06 -10.44
N PRO A 42 7.05 9.61 -9.24
CA PRO A 42 6.65 11.02 -9.13
C PRO A 42 7.66 11.92 -9.85
N GLY A 43 7.15 12.91 -10.55
CA GLY A 43 7.99 13.81 -11.34
C GLY A 43 8.84 14.74 -10.49
N SER A 44 9.57 15.64 -11.13
CA SER A 44 10.44 16.63 -10.46
C SER A 44 9.68 17.83 -9.90
N THR A 45 8.50 18.11 -10.44
CA THR A 45 7.64 19.23 -10.02
C THR A 45 6.31 18.72 -9.42
N PRO A 46 5.69 19.50 -8.52
CA PRO A 46 4.43 19.10 -7.89
C PRO A 46 3.34 18.71 -8.89
N GLY A 47 2.63 17.64 -8.61
CA GLY A 47 1.52 17.12 -9.43
C GLY A 47 1.95 16.32 -10.65
N THR A 48 3.24 16.23 -10.97
CA THR A 48 3.73 15.53 -12.17
C THR A 48 4.11 14.08 -11.90
N VAL A 49 4.12 13.28 -12.97
CA VAL A 49 4.61 11.89 -12.98
C VAL A 49 5.59 11.73 -14.14
N GLN A 50 6.71 11.08 -13.90
CA GLN A 50 7.67 10.73 -14.94
C GLN A 50 7.58 9.25 -15.27
N PHE A 51 7.31 8.96 -16.53
CA PHE A 51 7.36 7.62 -17.12
C PHE A 51 8.66 7.42 -17.87
N ARG A 52 9.19 6.20 -17.87
CA ARG A 52 10.39 5.79 -18.61
C ARG A 52 10.22 4.35 -19.10
N TRP A 53 10.81 4.04 -20.25
CA TRP A 53 10.88 2.70 -20.81
C TRP A 53 12.15 2.50 -21.63
N ALA A 54 12.64 1.27 -21.74
CA ALA A 54 13.93 0.99 -22.37
C ALA A 54 13.81 0.87 -23.89
N SER A 55 12.83 0.15 -24.40
CA SER A 55 12.65 0.00 -25.83
C SER A 55 11.18 -0.17 -26.20
N ALA A 56 10.82 0.34 -27.37
CA ALA A 56 9.81 -0.23 -28.22
C ALA A 56 10.54 -0.61 -29.49
N GLY A 57 10.47 -1.88 -29.85
CA GLY A 57 11.14 -2.36 -31.03
C GLY A 57 10.51 -1.84 -32.32
N SER A 58 10.82 -2.51 -33.41
CA SER A 58 10.29 -2.28 -34.76
C SER A 58 8.77 -2.13 -34.78
N HIS A 59 8.27 -1.49 -35.80
CA HIS A 59 6.84 -1.32 -36.09
C HIS A 59 6.03 -0.54 -34.99
N THR A 60 6.62 0.52 -34.46
CA THR A 60 5.94 1.43 -33.55
C THR A 60 5.84 2.82 -34.14
N ASP A 61 4.63 3.28 -34.47
CA ASP A 61 4.39 4.61 -34.99
C ASP A 61 4.25 5.64 -33.87
N TYR A 62 3.68 5.22 -32.74
CA TYR A 62 3.56 6.04 -31.54
C TYR A 62 3.30 5.18 -30.32
N PHE A 63 3.49 5.76 -29.12
CA PHE A 63 3.03 5.18 -27.88
C PHE A 63 1.71 5.81 -27.44
N LEU A 64 0.89 5.01 -26.78
CA LEU A 64 -0.32 5.47 -26.13
C LEU A 64 -0.23 5.18 -24.63
N LEU A 65 -0.16 6.22 -23.82
CA LEU A 65 -0.24 6.12 -22.37
C LEU A 65 -1.69 6.27 -21.93
N GLU A 66 -2.25 5.25 -21.31
CA GLU A 66 -3.57 5.30 -20.68
C GLU A 66 -3.40 5.39 -19.16
N THR A 67 -4.10 6.33 -18.52
CA THR A 67 -4.06 6.55 -17.07
C THR A 67 -5.45 6.72 -16.49
N GLY A 68 -5.66 6.25 -15.25
CA GLY A 68 -6.94 6.39 -14.56
C GLY A 68 -6.85 5.96 -13.09
N LEU A 69 -7.95 6.14 -12.36
CA LEU A 69 -8.02 5.79 -10.92
C LEU A 69 -8.39 4.33 -10.66
N THR A 70 -8.71 3.57 -11.69
CA THR A 70 -9.10 2.16 -11.56
C THR A 70 -8.07 1.27 -12.21
N ALA A 71 -7.71 0.19 -11.53
CA ALA A 71 -6.81 -0.82 -12.06
C ALA A 71 -7.32 -1.42 -13.38
N PHE A 72 -6.45 -1.53 -14.36
CA PHE A 72 -6.79 -2.12 -15.65
C PHE A 72 -6.75 -3.64 -15.59
N SER A 73 -7.73 -4.30 -16.20
CA SER A 73 -7.74 -5.77 -16.27
C SER A 73 -6.67 -6.29 -17.25
N LYS A 74 -6.08 -7.44 -16.96
CA LYS A 74 -5.10 -8.11 -17.84
C LYS A 74 -5.66 -8.53 -19.19
N SER A 75 -6.96 -8.77 -19.29
CA SER A 75 -7.62 -9.33 -20.46
C SER A 75 -7.74 -8.38 -21.66
N SER A 76 -7.38 -7.12 -21.51
CA SER A 76 -7.51 -6.11 -22.57
C SER A 76 -6.16 -5.77 -23.22
N SER A 77 -5.27 -6.74 -23.37
CA SER A 77 -3.91 -6.51 -23.84
C SER A 77 -3.79 -6.19 -25.34
N SER A 78 -4.84 -6.37 -26.13
CA SER A 78 -4.78 -6.22 -27.59
C SER A 78 -5.74 -5.19 -28.17
N SER A 79 -6.61 -4.60 -27.38
CA SER A 79 -7.52 -3.56 -27.85
C SER A 79 -7.09 -2.18 -27.37
N LEU A 80 -7.12 -1.21 -28.28
CA LEU A 80 -7.02 0.20 -27.92
C LEU A 80 -7.99 0.52 -26.78
N PRO A 81 -7.64 1.48 -25.90
CA PRO A 81 -8.51 1.90 -24.82
C PRO A 81 -9.89 2.27 -25.37
N THR A 82 -10.91 1.54 -24.99
CA THR A 82 -12.29 1.95 -25.27
C THR A 82 -12.69 3.04 -24.31
N SER A 83 -13.32 4.08 -24.79
CA SER A 83 -13.70 5.33 -24.13
C SER A 83 -14.62 5.21 -22.89
N GLY A 84 -14.85 4.00 -22.37
CA GLY A 84 -15.85 3.74 -21.33
C GLY A 84 -15.37 3.75 -19.88
N ARG A 85 -14.09 4.06 -19.56
CA ARG A 85 -13.52 3.83 -18.23
C ARG A 85 -13.08 5.07 -17.45
N ASN A 86 -13.50 6.27 -17.76
CA ASN A 86 -12.95 7.48 -17.14
C ASN A 86 -11.42 7.58 -17.19
N ALA A 87 -10.78 6.80 -18.06
CA ALA A 87 -9.35 6.83 -18.28
C ALA A 87 -9.00 7.92 -19.30
N LYS A 88 -7.84 8.55 -19.11
CA LYS A 88 -7.28 9.51 -20.08
C LYS A 88 -6.15 8.84 -20.85
N THR A 89 -6.07 9.20 -22.13
CA THR A 89 -5.03 8.71 -23.04
C THR A 89 -4.18 9.85 -23.52
N PHE A 90 -2.88 9.60 -23.65
CA PHE A 90 -1.88 10.55 -24.13
C PHE A 90 -1.04 9.91 -25.22
N VAL A 91 -0.98 10.55 -26.38
CA VAL A 91 -0.17 10.12 -27.51
C VAL A 91 1.26 10.61 -27.32
N ILE A 92 2.23 9.73 -27.54
CA ILE A 92 3.65 9.97 -27.31
C ILE A 92 4.42 9.50 -28.55
N SER A 93 5.40 10.29 -29.00
CA SER A 93 6.23 9.97 -30.16
C SER A 93 6.91 8.60 -30.06
N ALA A 94 7.02 7.89 -31.18
CA ALA A 94 7.71 6.61 -31.29
C ALA A 94 9.18 6.65 -30.82
N ASN A 95 9.84 7.79 -30.99
CA ASN A 95 11.24 8.00 -30.60
C ASN A 95 11.41 8.28 -29.09
N ALA A 96 10.33 8.54 -28.37
CA ALA A 96 10.41 8.84 -26.95
C ALA A 96 10.78 7.60 -26.12
N ARG A 97 11.57 7.81 -25.09
CA ARG A 97 11.89 6.81 -24.05
C ARG A 97 11.48 7.30 -22.66
N SER A 98 10.89 8.46 -22.60
CA SER A 98 10.30 9.02 -21.39
C SER A 98 9.14 9.94 -21.73
N TYR A 99 8.27 10.16 -20.75
CA TYR A 99 7.16 11.10 -20.84
C TYR A 99 6.87 11.65 -19.46
N THR A 100 6.70 12.98 -19.39
CA THR A 100 6.28 13.64 -18.16
C THR A 100 4.80 13.99 -18.25
N LEU A 101 3.98 13.30 -17.47
CA LEU A 101 2.59 13.66 -17.28
C LEU A 101 2.53 14.96 -16.46
N THR A 102 1.99 16.02 -17.02
CA THR A 102 1.88 17.31 -16.34
C THR A 102 0.86 17.28 -15.21
N ALA A 103 0.92 18.25 -14.30
CA ALA A 103 -0.05 18.35 -13.21
C ALA A 103 -1.51 18.49 -13.72
N ALA A 104 -1.73 19.23 -14.81
CA ALA A 104 -3.04 19.34 -15.44
C ALA A 104 -3.52 18.01 -16.02
N GLN A 105 -2.63 17.25 -16.67
CA GLN A 105 -2.95 15.93 -17.21
C GLN A 105 -3.23 14.91 -16.09
N ALA A 106 -2.44 14.91 -15.01
CA ALA A 106 -2.69 14.06 -13.84
C ALA A 106 -4.04 14.39 -13.18
N ALA A 107 -4.36 15.69 -13.05
CA ALA A 107 -5.65 16.15 -12.55
C ALA A 107 -6.81 15.70 -13.45
N SER A 108 -6.65 15.78 -14.78
CA SER A 108 -7.67 15.31 -15.73
C SER A 108 -7.89 13.80 -15.65
N ALA A 109 -6.87 13.04 -15.27
CA ALA A 109 -6.94 11.59 -15.01
C ALA A 109 -7.48 11.26 -13.61
N GLY A 110 -7.87 12.26 -12.81
CA GLY A 110 -8.51 12.09 -11.51
C GLY A 110 -7.59 12.19 -10.29
N ALA A 111 -6.30 12.49 -10.49
CA ALA A 111 -5.32 12.65 -9.41
C ALA A 111 -4.78 14.10 -9.35
N PRO A 112 -5.61 15.07 -8.94
CA PRO A 112 -5.16 16.45 -8.80
C PRO A 112 -4.10 16.57 -7.71
N LEU A 113 -3.30 17.61 -7.80
CA LEU A 113 -2.29 17.94 -6.82
C LEU A 113 -2.87 17.97 -5.40
N GLY A 114 -2.19 17.32 -4.47
CA GLY A 114 -2.61 17.21 -3.08
C GLY A 114 -3.64 16.10 -2.79
N SER A 115 -4.13 15.40 -3.82
CA SER A 115 -5.09 14.29 -3.61
C SER A 115 -4.46 13.03 -3.05
N ALA A 116 -3.15 12.84 -3.23
CA ALA A 116 -2.42 11.62 -2.91
C ALA A 116 -3.02 10.32 -3.48
N LYS A 117 -3.74 10.43 -4.61
CA LYS A 117 -4.34 9.31 -5.32
C LYS A 117 -3.33 8.63 -6.22
N TYR A 118 -3.37 7.31 -6.26
CA TYR A 118 -2.61 6.54 -7.24
C TYR A 118 -3.29 6.61 -8.61
N LEU A 119 -2.47 6.83 -9.65
CA LEU A 119 -2.82 6.62 -11.04
C LEU A 119 -2.36 5.24 -11.47
N TYR A 120 -3.31 4.42 -11.91
CA TYR A 120 -3.00 3.21 -12.66
C TYR A 120 -2.69 3.60 -14.09
N TYR A 121 -1.75 2.88 -14.74
CA TYR A 121 -1.38 3.18 -16.10
C TYR A 121 -1.08 1.93 -16.92
N ARG A 122 -1.26 2.08 -18.22
CA ARG A 122 -0.83 1.14 -19.26
C ARG A 122 -0.09 1.90 -20.34
N LEU A 123 0.93 1.29 -20.91
CA LEU A 123 1.64 1.82 -22.05
C LEU A 123 1.47 0.85 -23.23
N PHE A 124 1.05 1.36 -24.36
CA PHE A 124 0.89 0.63 -25.60
C PHE A 124 1.91 1.13 -26.62
N ALA A 125 2.56 0.21 -27.34
CA ALA A 125 3.15 0.49 -28.62
C ALA A 125 2.07 0.29 -29.70
N VAL A 126 1.94 1.23 -30.60
CA VAL A 126 0.89 1.25 -31.63
C VAL A 126 1.53 1.31 -33.00
N ASN A 127 1.12 0.41 -33.89
CA ASN A 127 1.38 0.46 -35.33
C ASN A 127 0.06 0.70 -36.06
N LYS A 128 0.05 1.69 -36.96
CA LYS A 128 -1.13 2.08 -37.72
C LYS A 128 -0.79 2.16 -39.20
N GLU A 129 -1.47 1.40 -39.99
CA GLU A 129 -1.36 1.43 -41.46
C GLU A 129 -2.76 1.66 -42.05
N GLY A 130 -2.97 2.85 -42.58
CA GLY A 130 -4.29 3.30 -43.06
C GLY A 130 -5.33 3.23 -41.92
N ALA A 131 -6.42 2.52 -42.15
CA ALA A 131 -7.48 2.28 -41.15
C ALA A 131 -7.19 1.15 -40.15
N LYS A 132 -6.18 0.34 -40.42
CA LYS A 132 -5.80 -0.82 -39.58
C LYS A 132 -4.89 -0.35 -38.45
N THR A 133 -5.12 -0.87 -37.27
CA THR A 133 -4.33 -0.55 -36.07
C THR A 133 -4.08 -1.82 -35.27
N VAL A 134 -2.83 -2.05 -34.92
CA VAL A 134 -2.42 -3.13 -34.00
C VAL A 134 -1.62 -2.57 -32.83
N THR A 135 -1.76 -3.18 -31.68
CA THR A 135 -1.13 -2.70 -30.45
C THR A 135 -0.43 -3.80 -29.68
N LYS A 136 0.59 -3.42 -28.93
CA LYS A 136 1.25 -4.27 -27.95
C LYS A 136 1.28 -3.55 -26.61
N ALA A 137 0.53 -4.04 -25.66
CA ALA A 137 0.50 -3.48 -24.32
C ALA A 137 1.65 -4.01 -23.45
N TYR A 138 2.17 -3.16 -22.57
CA TYR A 138 3.03 -3.60 -21.48
C TYR A 138 2.17 -4.40 -20.47
N PRO A 139 2.53 -5.67 -20.16
CA PRO A 139 1.60 -6.62 -19.56
C PRO A 139 1.38 -6.43 -18.04
N ASN A 140 2.20 -5.63 -17.38
CA ASN A 140 2.17 -5.50 -15.94
C ASN A 140 1.20 -4.40 -15.48
N LEU A 141 0.42 -4.71 -14.45
CA LEU A 141 -0.38 -3.71 -13.74
C LEU A 141 0.55 -2.80 -12.94
N GLN A 142 0.44 -1.50 -13.19
CA GLN A 142 1.30 -0.49 -12.59
C GLN A 142 0.46 0.65 -12.01
N ALA A 143 0.95 1.22 -10.90
CA ALA A 143 0.38 2.40 -10.29
C ALA A 143 1.48 3.34 -9.81
N VAL A 144 1.21 4.64 -9.87
CA VAL A 144 2.13 5.69 -9.45
C VAL A 144 1.33 6.82 -8.79
N ILE A 145 1.93 7.48 -7.81
CA ILE A 145 1.35 8.65 -7.17
C ILE A 145 2.05 9.91 -7.71
N PRO A 146 1.31 10.99 -8.12
CA PRO A 146 1.93 12.22 -8.57
C PRO A 146 2.76 12.88 -7.46
N GLN A 147 3.78 13.65 -7.85
CA GLN A 147 4.62 14.40 -6.92
C GLN A 147 3.79 15.30 -6.01
N ALA A 148 3.99 15.20 -4.70
CA ALA A 148 3.31 16.03 -3.73
C ALA A 148 3.83 17.48 -3.71
N LEU A 149 3.01 18.37 -3.18
CA LEU A 149 3.50 19.60 -2.59
C LEU A 149 4.35 19.24 -1.36
N GLY A 150 5.50 19.87 -1.22
CA GLY A 150 6.22 19.86 0.05
C GLY A 150 5.40 20.60 1.13
N THR A 151 5.66 20.30 2.39
CA THR A 151 5.10 21.11 3.47
C THR A 151 5.73 22.50 3.44
N ASP A 152 4.91 23.51 3.63
CA ASP A 152 5.37 24.89 3.69
C ASP A 152 6.00 25.15 5.09
N ARG A 153 7.28 24.83 5.21
CA ARG A 153 8.05 25.07 6.44
C ARG A 153 8.16 26.55 6.67
N GLY A 154 7.73 27.03 7.80
CA GLY A 154 7.72 28.45 8.17
C GLY A 154 6.33 29.02 8.45
N LYS A 155 5.27 28.42 7.95
CA LYS A 155 3.89 28.77 8.31
C LYS A 155 3.44 28.08 9.61
N LYS A 156 2.34 28.58 10.23
CA LYS A 156 1.76 28.02 11.44
C LYS A 156 1.49 26.50 11.28
N GLY A 157 2.00 25.68 12.17
CA GLY A 157 1.81 24.22 12.19
C GLY A 157 2.89 23.54 13.05
N THR A 158 2.68 22.28 13.31
CA THR A 158 3.60 21.46 14.10
C THR A 158 4.24 20.40 13.22
N ASP A 159 5.56 20.41 13.18
CA ASP A 159 6.32 19.36 12.48
C ASP A 159 6.34 18.09 13.32
N LEU A 160 6.05 16.97 12.69
CA LEU A 160 5.99 15.66 13.29
C LEU A 160 6.78 14.67 12.44
N ARG A 161 7.58 13.81 13.08
CA ARG A 161 8.00 12.56 12.47
C ARG A 161 7.17 11.43 13.04
N VAL A 162 6.42 10.78 12.19
CA VAL A 162 5.54 9.65 12.51
C VAL A 162 6.00 8.41 11.78
N ALA A 163 6.02 7.29 12.48
CA ALA A 163 6.34 5.99 11.90
C ALA A 163 5.18 5.01 12.05
N THR A 164 5.11 4.02 11.16
CA THR A 164 4.36 2.78 11.33
C THR A 164 5.31 1.60 11.33
N PHE A 165 5.04 0.60 12.16
CA PHE A 165 5.88 -0.58 12.25
C PHE A 165 5.09 -1.81 12.70
N ASN A 166 4.90 -2.75 11.81
CA ASN A 166 4.48 -4.10 12.19
C ASN A 166 5.70 -4.82 12.80
N VAL A 167 5.71 -4.96 14.12
CA VAL A 167 6.87 -5.50 14.86
C VAL A 167 6.90 -7.03 14.92
N ARG A 168 6.00 -7.69 14.23
CA ARG A 168 5.76 -9.12 14.31
C ARG A 168 5.49 -9.61 15.74
N THR A 169 4.46 -10.41 15.89
CA THR A 169 4.06 -10.98 17.19
C THR A 169 5.17 -11.81 17.84
N VAL A 170 5.05 -12.07 19.14
CA VAL A 170 5.99 -12.87 19.92
C VAL A 170 6.21 -14.27 19.35
N LYS A 171 5.23 -14.80 18.64
CA LYS A 171 5.26 -16.14 18.10
C LYS A 171 5.92 -16.16 16.72
N ALA A 172 7.21 -16.42 16.65
CA ALA A 172 7.87 -16.85 15.43
C ALA A 172 7.58 -18.33 15.20
N THR A 173 6.88 -18.66 14.15
CA THR A 173 6.42 -20.05 13.94
C THR A 173 7.29 -20.86 12.99
N LYS A 174 7.88 -20.26 11.98
CA LYS A 174 8.61 -20.97 10.94
C LYS A 174 10.07 -20.57 10.82
N ASP A 175 10.41 -19.37 11.20
CA ASP A 175 11.70 -18.74 10.97
C ASP A 175 12.62 -18.69 12.21
N LYS A 176 12.21 -19.33 13.28
CA LYS A 176 12.93 -19.41 14.57
C LYS A 176 13.28 -18.05 15.21
N ARG A 177 12.75 -16.93 14.68
CA ARG A 177 13.04 -15.58 15.15
C ARG A 177 12.00 -15.13 16.18
N ASN A 178 12.11 -15.64 17.40
CA ASN A 178 11.24 -15.24 18.49
C ASN A 178 11.53 -13.79 18.93
N TRP A 179 10.57 -13.20 19.63
CA TRP A 179 10.66 -11.82 20.09
C TRP A 179 11.90 -11.53 20.94
N LEU A 180 12.29 -12.45 21.81
CA LEU A 180 13.42 -12.22 22.73
C LEU A 180 14.74 -12.02 22.00
N LEU A 181 14.88 -12.60 20.80
CA LEU A 181 16.06 -12.41 19.94
C LEU A 181 16.00 -11.08 19.14
N ARG A 182 14.80 -10.54 18.90
CA ARG A 182 14.59 -9.39 18.02
C ARG A 182 14.33 -8.07 18.74
N LYS A 183 13.93 -8.11 20.01
CA LYS A 183 13.46 -6.93 20.75
C LYS A 183 14.47 -5.78 20.77
N ASP A 184 15.76 -6.07 20.81
CA ASP A 184 16.84 -5.12 20.87
C ASP A 184 16.96 -4.37 19.53
N ASP A 185 16.86 -5.10 18.42
CA ASP A 185 16.91 -4.54 17.06
C ASP A 185 15.62 -3.78 16.72
N VAL A 186 14.46 -4.24 17.18
CA VAL A 186 13.20 -3.47 17.07
C VAL A 186 13.32 -2.13 17.78
N ALA A 187 13.88 -2.10 18.98
CA ALA A 187 14.08 -0.85 19.71
C ALA A 187 15.10 0.06 19.00
N LYS A 188 16.20 -0.51 18.51
CA LYS A 188 17.22 0.22 17.73
C LYS A 188 16.63 0.85 16.48
N GLU A 189 15.80 0.10 15.73
CA GLU A 189 15.13 0.60 14.52
C GLU A 189 14.23 1.79 14.83
N ILE A 190 13.42 1.69 15.89
CA ILE A 190 12.56 2.79 16.35
C ILE A 190 13.40 4.02 16.72
N LEU A 191 14.45 3.85 17.48
CA LEU A 191 15.34 4.96 17.91
C LEU A 191 16.04 5.60 16.72
N THR A 192 16.53 4.80 15.77
CA THR A 192 17.18 5.27 14.53
C THR A 192 16.22 6.09 13.68
N SER A 193 14.95 5.75 13.64
CA SER A 193 13.92 6.53 12.92
C SER A 193 13.75 7.94 13.49
N ARG A 194 14.09 8.16 14.76
CA ARG A 194 13.84 9.40 15.52
C ARG A 194 12.37 9.84 15.50
N ALA A 195 11.45 8.91 15.24
CA ALA A 195 10.02 9.21 15.21
C ALA A 195 9.52 9.56 16.61
N GLY A 196 8.78 10.64 16.71
CA GLY A 196 8.18 11.04 17.99
C GLY A 196 6.89 10.28 18.30
N VAL A 197 6.29 9.68 17.27
CA VAL A 197 5.12 8.83 17.36
C VAL A 197 5.36 7.61 16.48
N VAL A 198 5.15 6.41 17.01
CA VAL A 198 5.25 5.15 16.28
C VAL A 198 3.96 4.37 16.45
N LEU A 199 3.34 4.03 15.32
CA LEU A 199 2.07 3.32 15.23
C LEU A 199 2.39 1.84 15.00
N LEU A 200 2.29 1.05 16.07
CA LEU A 200 2.75 -0.34 16.08
C LEU A 200 1.62 -1.30 15.72
N GLN A 201 1.92 -2.33 14.97
CA GLN A 201 1.04 -3.48 14.71
C GLN A 201 1.69 -4.76 15.24
N GLU A 202 0.89 -5.78 15.43
CA GLU A 202 1.27 -7.09 15.96
C GLU A 202 1.94 -7.08 17.34
N ILE A 203 1.91 -5.97 18.06
CA ILE A 203 2.47 -5.90 19.41
C ILE A 203 1.54 -6.60 20.40
N SER A 204 2.02 -7.68 21.01
CA SER A 204 1.22 -8.53 21.87
C SER A 204 1.37 -8.15 23.35
N PRO A 205 0.28 -8.14 24.13
CA PRO A 205 0.36 -8.08 25.56
C PRO A 205 0.72 -9.44 26.22
N GLY A 206 0.90 -10.48 25.42
CA GLY A 206 1.28 -11.80 25.87
C GLY A 206 2.73 -11.87 26.36
N ARG A 207 3.09 -13.02 26.94
CA ARG A 207 4.46 -13.28 27.39
C ARG A 207 5.48 -13.03 26.28
N ALA A 208 6.57 -12.40 26.62
CA ALA A 208 7.63 -12.05 25.68
C ALA A 208 8.29 -13.28 25.01
N ASP A 209 8.24 -14.45 25.64
CA ASP A 209 8.75 -15.71 25.08
C ASP A 209 7.73 -16.46 24.20
N GLY A 210 6.53 -15.92 24.01
CA GLY A 210 5.47 -16.53 23.21
C GLY A 210 4.80 -17.77 23.84
N LYS A 211 5.17 -18.12 25.09
CA LYS A 211 4.55 -19.22 25.83
C LYS A 211 3.29 -18.75 26.55
N GLY A 212 2.41 -19.66 26.93
CA GLY A 212 1.26 -19.35 27.77
C GLY A 212 1.65 -19.16 29.23
N GLY A 213 0.70 -18.67 30.05
CA GLY A 213 0.86 -18.55 31.51
C GLY A 213 1.28 -17.16 31.99
N SER A 214 1.81 -17.11 33.22
CA SER A 214 2.19 -15.86 33.87
C SER A 214 3.28 -15.09 33.16
N THR A 215 3.18 -13.77 33.13
CA THR A 215 4.19 -12.88 32.56
C THR A 215 5.24 -12.42 33.60
N ALA A 216 5.15 -12.85 34.85
CA ALA A 216 5.94 -12.33 35.97
C ALA A 216 7.46 -12.43 35.74
N LYS A 217 7.94 -13.55 35.20
CA LYS A 217 9.39 -13.80 35.02
C LYS A 217 9.97 -13.31 33.68
N VAL A 218 9.16 -13.19 32.64
CA VAL A 218 9.63 -12.89 31.27
C VAL A 218 9.07 -11.61 30.70
N GLY A 219 8.17 -10.96 31.43
CA GLY A 219 7.50 -9.75 30.95
C GLY A 219 6.53 -10.00 29.78
N ARG A 220 6.05 -8.90 29.23
CA ARG A 220 5.20 -8.85 28.03
C ARG A 220 6.01 -8.34 26.84
N GLN A 221 5.57 -8.61 25.63
CA GLN A 221 6.20 -7.98 24.45
C GLN A 221 6.16 -6.45 24.56
N THR A 222 5.04 -5.88 25.01
CA THR A 222 4.89 -4.43 25.20
C THR A 222 5.86 -3.85 26.22
N THR A 223 5.98 -4.45 27.40
CA THR A 223 6.89 -3.95 28.46
C THR A 223 8.34 -4.15 28.06
N SER A 224 8.70 -5.31 27.52
CA SER A 224 10.08 -5.58 27.10
C SER A 224 10.55 -4.64 25.96
N LEU A 225 9.65 -4.18 25.08
CA LEU A 225 9.99 -3.15 24.12
C LEU A 225 10.29 -1.81 24.80
N LEU A 226 9.43 -1.39 25.73
CA LEU A 226 9.66 -0.15 26.48
C LEU A 226 10.96 -0.19 27.28
N ASP A 227 11.28 -1.34 27.90
CA ASP A 227 12.53 -1.53 28.62
C ASP A 227 13.76 -1.40 27.70
N GLN A 228 13.69 -1.96 26.48
CA GLN A 228 14.77 -1.82 25.51
C GLN A 228 14.90 -0.39 24.97
N LEU A 229 13.78 0.27 24.70
CA LEU A 229 13.79 1.68 24.29
C LEU A 229 14.39 2.58 25.38
N ALA A 230 14.07 2.34 26.66
CA ALA A 230 14.67 3.08 27.76
C ALA A 230 16.17 2.79 27.90
N LYS A 231 16.57 1.52 27.80
CA LYS A 231 17.98 1.10 27.90
C LYS A 231 18.83 1.71 26.80
N GLN A 232 18.40 1.62 25.54
CA GLN A 232 19.17 2.07 24.39
C GLN A 232 19.04 3.57 24.13
N GLY A 233 17.86 4.15 24.37
CA GLY A 233 17.58 5.58 24.15
C GLY A 233 18.09 6.48 25.27
N GLY A 234 18.39 5.92 26.45
CA GLY A 234 18.92 6.64 27.60
C GLY A 234 18.11 7.90 27.94
N LYS A 235 18.82 8.98 28.25
CA LYS A 235 18.19 10.27 28.56
C LYS A 235 17.62 11.00 27.32
N ALA A 236 17.90 10.57 26.09
CA ALA A 236 17.46 11.25 24.88
C ALA A 236 15.94 11.09 24.63
N TYR A 237 15.38 9.95 24.99
CA TYR A 237 13.98 9.60 24.75
C TYR A 237 13.28 9.14 26.03
N ASP A 238 11.96 9.31 26.07
CA ASP A 238 11.08 8.75 27.13
C ASP A 238 9.82 8.18 26.46
N TYR A 239 9.96 7.03 25.81
CA TYR A 239 8.85 6.42 25.11
C TYR A 239 7.81 5.83 26.10
N LYS A 240 6.56 6.19 25.87
CA LYS A 240 5.39 5.62 26.54
C LYS A 240 4.48 4.98 25.50
N MET A 241 3.66 4.03 25.94
CA MET A 241 2.72 3.34 25.09
C MET A 241 1.31 3.50 25.64
N ASN A 242 0.33 3.75 24.76
CA ASN A 242 -1.05 3.81 25.19
C ASN A 242 -1.50 2.45 25.75
N ARG A 243 -2.33 2.46 26.77
CA ARG A 243 -2.75 1.25 27.51
C ARG A 243 -3.96 0.55 26.86
N THR A 244 -4.18 0.75 25.58
CA THR A 244 -5.25 0.02 24.91
C THR A 244 -4.86 -1.38 24.71
N THR A 245 -5.62 -2.31 25.17
CA THR A 245 -5.41 -3.63 24.70
C THR A 245 -6.52 -4.55 24.90
N LEU A 246 -6.43 -5.40 24.04
CA LEU A 246 -6.66 -6.80 24.20
C LEU A 246 -5.92 -7.29 25.42
N LEU A 247 -6.61 -7.34 26.55
CA LEU A 247 -6.11 -8.10 27.68
C LEU A 247 -6.15 -9.58 27.26
N VAL A 248 -5.00 -10.17 27.12
CA VAL A 248 -4.93 -11.62 26.96
C VAL A 248 -5.34 -12.22 28.28
N LYS A 249 -6.34 -13.08 28.26
CA LYS A 249 -6.72 -13.91 29.40
C LYS A 249 -5.47 -14.66 29.88
N THR A 250 -5.20 -14.60 31.18
CA THR A 250 -4.11 -15.38 31.80
C THR A 250 -4.22 -16.85 31.37
N GLY A 251 -3.12 -17.45 30.90
CA GLY A 251 -3.11 -18.85 30.46
C GLY A 251 -3.40 -19.09 28.98
N VAL A 252 -3.69 -18.08 28.18
CA VAL A 252 -3.84 -18.26 26.74
C VAL A 252 -2.47 -18.40 26.08
N LYS A 253 -2.25 -19.53 25.36
CA LYS A 253 -0.98 -19.85 24.69
C LYS A 253 -0.63 -18.90 23.53
N ARG A 254 -1.56 -18.09 23.06
CA ARG A 254 -1.37 -17.17 21.93
C ARG A 254 -1.69 -15.75 22.36
N GLY A 255 -0.69 -14.89 22.31
CA GLY A 255 -0.91 -13.46 22.50
C GLY A 255 -1.84 -12.94 21.41
N THR A 256 -2.78 -12.11 21.80
CA THR A 256 -3.63 -11.42 20.85
C THR A 256 -2.80 -10.32 20.19
N GLN A 257 -2.73 -10.34 18.89
CA GLN A 257 -2.09 -9.25 18.13
C GLN A 257 -2.91 -7.99 18.28
N GLY A 258 -2.25 -6.89 18.58
CA GLY A 258 -2.92 -5.59 18.71
C GLY A 258 -2.13 -4.44 18.14
N GLY A 259 -2.82 -3.35 17.85
CA GLY A 259 -2.21 -2.07 17.55
C GLY A 259 -1.87 -1.31 18.84
N ARG A 260 -0.84 -0.47 18.78
CA ARG A 260 -0.44 0.44 19.84
C ARG A 260 0.00 1.77 19.29
N VAL A 261 -0.19 2.81 20.09
CA VAL A 261 0.41 4.11 19.89
C VAL A 261 1.58 4.24 20.86
N LEU A 262 2.79 4.27 20.32
CA LEU A 262 4.02 4.57 21.05
C LEU A 262 4.36 6.04 20.81
N TYR A 263 4.71 6.79 21.84
CA TYR A 263 5.04 8.21 21.72
C TYR A 263 6.16 8.61 22.67
N ASP A 264 7.00 9.54 22.25
CA ASP A 264 8.04 10.14 23.09
C ASP A 264 7.41 11.16 24.04
N ASN A 265 7.35 10.81 25.32
CA ASN A 265 6.73 11.64 26.35
C ASN A 265 7.47 12.96 26.61
N LYS A 266 8.70 13.10 26.16
CA LYS A 266 9.39 14.40 26.20
C LYS A 266 8.79 15.40 25.22
N ARG A 267 8.31 14.92 24.09
CA ARG A 267 7.72 15.75 23.02
C ARG A 267 6.22 15.85 23.09
N TYR A 268 5.56 14.78 23.53
CA TYR A 268 4.10 14.67 23.53
C TYR A 268 3.59 14.21 24.88
N LYS A 269 2.39 14.61 25.23
CA LYS A 269 1.63 14.01 26.34
C LYS A 269 0.34 13.41 25.80
N MET A 270 -0.05 12.27 26.33
CA MET A 270 -1.37 11.70 26.06
C MET A 270 -2.42 12.43 26.89
N VAL A 271 -3.48 12.91 26.23
CA VAL A 271 -4.59 13.62 26.87
C VAL A 271 -5.90 12.82 26.84
N SER A 272 -5.92 11.70 26.11
CA SER A 272 -7.01 10.73 26.19
C SER A 272 -6.84 9.81 27.40
N SER A 273 -7.93 9.53 28.09
CA SER A 273 -7.92 8.53 29.17
C SER A 273 -8.02 7.13 28.56
N CYS A 274 -7.02 6.29 28.82
CA CYS A 274 -7.00 4.88 28.41
C CYS A 274 -6.77 4.00 29.65
N PRO A 275 -7.74 3.87 30.56
CA PRO A 275 -7.55 3.10 31.77
C PRO A 275 -7.29 1.63 31.48
N GLU A 276 -6.32 1.04 32.17
CA GLU A 276 -6.17 -0.40 32.22
C GLU A 276 -7.30 -0.99 33.05
N LYS A 277 -8.12 -1.87 32.49
CA LYS A 277 -8.92 -2.76 33.30
C LYS A 277 -8.03 -3.88 33.82
N THR A 278 -7.72 -3.86 35.08
CA THR A 278 -7.13 -4.99 35.82
C THR A 278 -8.21 -6.05 36.01
N GLY A 279 -7.93 -7.27 35.67
CA GLY A 279 -8.86 -8.39 35.83
C GLY A 279 -9.50 -8.89 34.53
N LYS A 280 -10.12 -9.99 34.61
CA LYS A 280 -10.70 -10.81 33.54
C LYS A 280 -10.97 -10.07 32.22
N THR A 281 -10.20 -10.42 31.28
CA THR A 281 -10.45 -10.25 29.87
C THR A 281 -10.66 -8.87 29.36
N THR A 282 -9.99 -8.59 28.37
CA THR A 282 -10.69 -8.22 27.21
C THR A 282 -10.50 -6.77 26.84
N TYR A 283 -10.70 -6.50 25.71
CA TYR A 283 -10.95 -5.29 25.00
C TYR A 283 -11.30 -4.09 25.93
N ASN A 284 -10.38 -3.18 26.05
CA ASN A 284 -10.66 -1.88 26.64
C ASN A 284 -11.17 -0.94 25.53
N PRO A 285 -12.44 -0.54 25.51
CA PRO A 285 -12.97 0.35 24.49
C PRO A 285 -12.43 1.78 24.58
N SER A 286 -11.75 2.15 25.67
CA SER A 286 -11.32 3.54 25.93
C SER A 286 -10.17 3.97 25.09
N CYS A 287 -9.60 3.45 24.17
CA CYS A 287 -8.59 3.88 23.20
C CYS A 287 -8.35 2.81 22.15
N SER A 288 -9.36 2.00 21.91
CA SER A 288 -9.32 0.96 20.88
C SER A 288 -10.69 0.73 20.28
N PHE A 289 -10.73 0.12 19.13
CA PHE A 289 -11.96 -0.16 18.42
C PHE A 289 -11.89 -1.51 17.71
N LYS A 290 -13.04 -2.14 17.53
CA LYS A 290 -13.18 -3.39 16.81
C LYS A 290 -13.41 -3.09 15.33
N LEU A 291 -12.65 -3.71 14.45
CA LEU A 291 -12.89 -3.65 13.01
C LEU A 291 -13.95 -4.68 12.59
N PRO A 292 -14.67 -4.46 11.49
CA PRO A 292 -15.57 -5.45 10.92
C PRO A 292 -14.89 -6.79 10.64
N ILE A 293 -15.67 -7.87 10.67
CA ILE A 293 -15.27 -9.21 10.24
C ILE A 293 -16.12 -9.66 9.06
N ALA A 294 -15.64 -10.63 8.30
CA ALA A 294 -16.41 -11.20 7.21
C ALA A 294 -17.56 -12.07 7.76
N SER A 295 -18.59 -12.22 6.97
CA SER A 295 -19.67 -13.16 7.30
C SER A 295 -19.10 -14.57 7.50
N GLY A 296 -19.52 -15.23 8.59
CA GLY A 296 -19.02 -16.55 9.02
C GLY A 296 -17.71 -16.53 9.80
N ASP A 297 -17.07 -15.37 9.98
CA ASP A 297 -15.88 -15.27 10.83
C ASP A 297 -16.23 -15.26 12.33
N SER A 298 -15.33 -15.81 13.13
CA SER A 298 -15.44 -15.74 14.60
C SER A 298 -14.78 -14.47 15.17
N GLU A 299 -15.12 -14.12 16.41
CA GLU A 299 -14.47 -13.02 17.15
C GLU A 299 -12.94 -13.17 17.27
N SER A 300 -12.42 -14.41 17.21
CA SER A 300 -10.97 -14.66 17.23
C SER A 300 -10.24 -14.15 15.99
N GLN A 301 -10.94 -13.94 14.89
CA GLN A 301 -10.42 -13.41 13.64
C GLN A 301 -10.55 -11.89 13.55
N ARG A 302 -11.25 -11.29 14.51
CA ARG A 302 -11.49 -9.85 14.50
C ARG A 302 -10.21 -9.04 14.70
N ARG A 303 -9.95 -8.17 13.74
CA ARG A 303 -8.89 -7.16 13.86
C ARG A 303 -9.37 -5.97 14.68
N ARG A 304 -8.41 -5.25 15.23
CA ARG A 304 -8.66 -4.10 16.10
C ARG A 304 -7.65 -3.00 15.83
N GLY A 305 -8.09 -1.76 16.05
CA GLY A 305 -7.20 -0.60 16.04
C GLY A 305 -7.06 -0.02 17.44
N SER A 306 -6.07 0.83 17.60
CA SER A 306 -5.88 1.62 18.82
C SER A 306 -5.64 3.08 18.47
N TYR A 307 -5.96 3.98 19.40
CA TYR A 307 -5.79 5.41 19.21
C TYR A 307 -5.36 6.10 20.51
N ALA A 308 -4.79 7.27 20.35
CA ALA A 308 -4.52 8.19 21.48
C ALA A 308 -4.74 9.62 21.00
N LEU A 309 -5.32 10.46 21.82
CA LEU A 309 -5.26 11.91 21.65
C LEU A 309 -3.98 12.40 22.30
N LEU A 310 -3.05 12.88 21.49
CA LEU A 310 -1.76 13.42 21.90
C LEU A 310 -1.75 14.94 21.82
N GLN A 311 -0.95 15.56 22.67
CA GLN A 311 -0.68 16.99 22.62
C GLN A 311 0.82 17.22 22.55
N ASN A 312 1.27 18.00 21.57
CA ASN A 312 2.65 18.47 21.49
C ASN A 312 2.94 19.40 22.68
N ARG A 313 3.98 19.09 23.44
CA ARG A 313 4.33 19.86 24.68
C ARG A 313 4.81 21.28 24.38
N LYS A 314 5.47 21.47 23.23
CA LYS A 314 6.01 22.77 22.84
C LYS A 314 4.95 23.68 22.23
N THR A 315 4.10 23.15 21.34
CA THR A 315 3.14 23.99 20.58
C THR A 315 1.72 23.97 21.14
N GLY A 316 1.41 23.02 22.04
CA GLY A 316 0.06 22.80 22.54
C GLY A 316 -0.88 22.12 21.54
N GLN A 317 -0.46 21.92 20.29
CA GLN A 317 -1.26 21.31 19.23
C GLN A 317 -1.70 19.90 19.65
N LYS A 318 -3.01 19.64 19.53
CA LYS A 318 -3.59 18.32 19.76
C LYS A 318 -3.84 17.62 18.43
N PHE A 319 -3.65 16.30 18.41
CA PHE A 319 -3.91 15.44 17.27
C PHE A 319 -4.21 14.01 17.71
N TYR A 320 -4.98 13.28 16.91
CA TYR A 320 -5.16 11.86 17.11
C TYR A 320 -4.05 11.07 16.43
N ALA A 321 -3.50 10.10 17.14
CA ALA A 321 -2.60 9.08 16.60
C ALA A 321 -3.37 7.75 16.60
N VAL A 322 -3.42 7.08 15.43
CA VAL A 322 -4.25 5.88 15.21
C VAL A 322 -3.42 4.79 14.57
N SER A 323 -3.39 3.62 15.20
CA SER A 323 -2.76 2.40 14.66
C SER A 323 -3.82 1.36 14.33
N ALA A 324 -3.73 0.76 13.16
CA ALA A 324 -4.58 -0.36 12.77
C ALA A 324 -3.79 -1.46 12.04
N HIS A 325 -4.37 -2.65 11.98
CA HIS A 325 -3.88 -3.77 11.20
C HIS A 325 -5.09 -4.43 10.55
N LEU A 326 -5.22 -4.29 9.23
CA LEU A 326 -6.36 -4.81 8.50
C LEU A 326 -6.24 -6.32 8.27
N ASP A 327 -7.27 -6.91 7.69
CA ASP A 327 -7.32 -8.37 7.49
C ASP A 327 -6.20 -8.86 6.58
N PRO A 328 -5.36 -9.82 7.01
CA PRO A 328 -4.19 -10.26 6.25
C PRO A 328 -4.51 -11.33 5.21
N ARG A 329 -5.74 -11.81 5.15
CA ARG A 329 -6.09 -12.92 4.28
C ARG A 329 -6.10 -12.50 2.82
N HIS A 330 -5.39 -13.26 2.02
CA HIS A 330 -5.38 -13.19 0.57
C HIS A 330 -5.87 -14.51 -0.01
N SER A 331 -6.47 -14.47 -1.17
CA SER A 331 -6.86 -15.66 -1.89
C SER A 331 -6.77 -15.41 -3.38
N SER A 332 -6.19 -16.35 -4.10
CA SER A 332 -6.21 -16.38 -5.56
C SER A 332 -7.54 -16.86 -6.13
N SER A 333 -8.41 -17.41 -5.29
CA SER A 333 -9.78 -17.80 -5.65
C SER A 333 -10.59 -16.61 -6.13
N LYS A 334 -11.32 -16.77 -7.22
CA LYS A 334 -12.23 -15.74 -7.75
C LYS A 334 -13.30 -15.31 -6.73
N THR A 335 -13.70 -16.20 -5.82
CA THR A 335 -14.69 -15.95 -4.77
C THR A 335 -14.07 -15.29 -3.52
N ASN A 336 -12.99 -15.85 -3.00
CA ASN A 336 -12.41 -15.41 -1.74
C ASN A 336 -11.46 -14.21 -1.87
N GLY A 337 -10.84 -13.99 -3.03
CA GLY A 337 -10.02 -12.80 -3.29
C GLY A 337 -10.81 -11.51 -3.12
N PRO A 338 -11.94 -11.33 -3.83
CA PRO A 338 -12.82 -10.18 -3.63
C PRO A 338 -13.40 -10.07 -2.21
N LYS A 339 -13.74 -11.19 -1.56
CA LYS A 339 -14.27 -11.21 -0.19
C LYS A 339 -13.32 -10.49 0.78
N TYR A 340 -12.04 -10.84 0.77
CA TYR A 340 -11.08 -10.25 1.72
C TYR A 340 -10.67 -8.82 1.34
N ASN A 341 -10.63 -8.48 0.05
CA ASN A 341 -10.44 -7.10 -0.36
C ASN A 341 -11.62 -6.21 0.05
N ASN A 342 -12.85 -6.69 -0.13
CA ASN A 342 -14.05 -5.99 0.33
C ASN A 342 -14.08 -5.86 1.87
N LEU A 343 -13.60 -6.87 2.60
CA LEU A 343 -13.48 -6.78 4.05
C LEU A 343 -12.50 -5.68 4.46
N ARG A 344 -11.31 -5.61 3.84
CA ARG A 344 -10.34 -4.53 4.11
C ARG A 344 -10.92 -3.16 3.79
N ALA A 345 -11.65 -3.02 2.69
CA ALA A 345 -12.37 -1.79 2.35
C ALA A 345 -13.43 -1.41 3.40
N ALA A 346 -14.20 -2.38 3.88
CA ALA A 346 -15.18 -2.17 4.95
C ALA A 346 -14.51 -1.77 6.28
N GLN A 347 -13.37 -2.39 6.59
CA GLN A 347 -12.56 -2.03 7.77
C GLN A 347 -12.03 -0.60 7.67
N ALA A 348 -11.54 -0.17 6.50
CA ALA A 348 -11.09 1.18 6.26
C ALA A 348 -12.23 2.20 6.36
N LYS A 349 -13.39 1.93 5.77
CA LYS A 349 -14.59 2.79 5.88
C LYS A 349 -15.05 2.91 7.33
N TYR A 350 -15.07 1.81 8.07
CA TYR A 350 -15.42 1.83 9.49
C TYR A 350 -14.44 2.68 10.30
N LEU A 351 -13.14 2.54 10.05
CA LEU A 351 -12.10 3.33 10.69
C LEU A 351 -12.30 4.84 10.46
N VAL A 352 -12.59 5.24 9.22
CA VAL A 352 -12.91 6.65 8.87
C VAL A 352 -14.11 7.15 9.68
N SER A 353 -15.18 6.36 9.73
CA SER A 353 -16.40 6.70 10.48
C SER A 353 -16.15 6.76 12.00
N PHE A 354 -15.40 5.80 12.51
CA PHE A 354 -15.02 5.78 13.93
C PHE A 354 -14.19 7.01 14.32
N ILE A 355 -13.17 7.34 13.52
CA ILE A 355 -12.37 8.55 13.78
C ILE A 355 -13.24 9.80 13.75
N LYS A 356 -14.18 9.91 12.80
CA LYS A 356 -15.12 11.02 12.74
C LYS A 356 -15.97 11.11 14.01
N SER A 357 -16.43 10.00 14.54
CA SER A 357 -17.28 9.97 15.75
C SER A 357 -16.56 10.41 17.04
N ILE A 358 -15.26 10.12 17.15
CA ILE A 358 -14.47 10.50 18.35
C ILE A 358 -13.81 11.88 18.21
N ASN A 359 -13.60 12.36 16.99
CA ASN A 359 -12.89 13.61 16.69
C ASN A 359 -13.86 14.77 16.44
N THR A 360 -14.71 15.06 17.41
CA THR A 360 -15.72 16.13 17.34
C THR A 360 -15.12 17.54 17.25
N LYS A 361 -13.86 17.70 17.64
CA LYS A 361 -13.11 18.97 17.56
C LYS A 361 -12.25 19.12 16.31
N ASN A 362 -12.38 18.23 15.36
CA ASN A 362 -11.65 18.25 14.10
C ASN A 362 -10.12 18.39 14.24
N TYR A 363 -9.55 17.78 15.28
CA TYR A 363 -8.10 17.73 15.40
C TYR A 363 -7.47 16.98 14.22
N PRO A 364 -6.23 17.32 13.81
CA PRO A 364 -5.50 16.51 12.86
C PRO A 364 -5.39 15.04 13.32
N VAL A 365 -5.34 14.13 12.35
CA VAL A 365 -5.20 12.69 12.59
C VAL A 365 -3.98 12.17 11.86
N VAL A 366 -3.09 11.50 12.57
CA VAL A 366 -2.02 10.70 11.99
C VAL A 366 -2.39 9.22 12.10
N PHE A 367 -2.30 8.53 11.00
CA PHE A 367 -2.69 7.13 10.87
C PHE A 367 -1.54 6.30 10.34
N GLY A 368 -1.22 5.20 10.99
CA GLY A 368 -0.25 4.22 10.53
C GLY A 368 -0.81 2.82 10.64
N ALA A 369 -0.63 2.04 9.61
CA ALA A 369 -1.22 0.71 9.53
C ALA A 369 -0.44 -0.20 8.59
N ASP A 370 -0.52 -1.49 8.89
CA ASP A 370 -0.41 -2.55 7.91
C ASP A 370 -1.81 -2.78 7.33
N ILE A 371 -2.04 -2.32 6.10
CA ILE A 371 -3.34 -2.43 5.44
C ILE A 371 -3.50 -3.72 4.65
N ASN A 372 -2.47 -4.58 4.61
CA ASN A 372 -2.46 -5.89 3.97
C ASN A 372 -2.95 -5.89 2.51
N THR A 373 -2.71 -4.80 1.79
CA THR A 373 -2.93 -4.65 0.36
C THR A 373 -1.99 -3.58 -0.15
N TRP A 374 -1.72 -3.55 -1.44
CA TRP A 374 -0.79 -2.62 -2.06
C TRP A 374 -1.30 -2.13 -3.41
N GLN A 375 -0.73 -1.08 -3.92
CA GLN A 375 -1.18 -0.36 -5.11
C GLN A 375 -1.31 -1.20 -6.39
N SER A 376 -0.54 -2.28 -6.52
CA SER A 376 -0.61 -3.22 -7.66
C SER A 376 -1.21 -4.58 -7.29
N ASP A 377 -1.92 -4.68 -6.15
CA ASP A 377 -2.64 -5.90 -5.78
C ASP A 377 -3.74 -6.20 -6.80
N LYS A 378 -3.74 -7.41 -7.32
CA LYS A 378 -4.73 -7.86 -8.32
C LYS A 378 -6.17 -7.84 -7.81
N SER A 379 -6.36 -7.95 -6.50
CA SER A 379 -7.67 -7.86 -5.85
C SER A 379 -8.16 -6.41 -5.71
N GLY A 380 -7.32 -5.44 -5.99
CA GLY A 380 -7.59 -4.00 -5.89
C GLY A 380 -7.04 -3.36 -4.61
N TYR A 381 -6.99 -2.04 -4.61
CA TYR A 381 -6.47 -1.22 -3.50
C TYR A 381 -7.60 -0.52 -2.72
N SER A 382 -8.74 -1.17 -2.61
CA SER A 382 -9.99 -0.58 -2.12
C SER A 382 -9.93 -0.07 -0.68
N ALA A 383 -9.05 -0.62 0.17
CA ALA A 383 -8.85 -0.11 1.53
C ALA A 383 -8.17 1.27 1.51
N HIS A 384 -7.13 1.44 0.69
CA HIS A 384 -6.47 2.72 0.49
C HIS A 384 -7.43 3.75 -0.10
N ASP A 385 -8.18 3.37 -1.14
CA ASP A 385 -9.16 4.25 -1.78
C ASP A 385 -10.22 4.73 -0.79
N ALA A 386 -10.67 3.86 0.12
CA ALA A 386 -11.62 4.22 1.17
C ALA A 386 -11.02 5.22 2.17
N LEU A 387 -9.73 5.11 2.51
CA LEU A 387 -9.03 6.06 3.37
C LEU A 387 -8.88 7.42 2.66
N ILE A 388 -8.47 7.43 1.38
CA ILE A 388 -8.38 8.66 0.58
C ILE A 388 -9.74 9.33 0.46
N ALA A 389 -10.81 8.58 0.16
CA ALA A 389 -12.18 9.10 0.13
C ALA A 389 -12.62 9.64 1.49
N GLY A 390 -12.11 9.07 2.58
CA GLY A 390 -12.28 9.54 3.95
C GLY A 390 -11.51 10.82 4.30
N GLY A 391 -10.75 11.39 3.35
CA GLY A 391 -9.99 12.63 3.50
C GLY A 391 -8.60 12.43 4.09
N PHE A 392 -8.06 11.21 4.08
CA PHE A 392 -6.66 10.97 4.40
C PHE A 392 -5.76 11.29 3.19
N TYR A 393 -4.56 11.72 3.49
CA TYR A 393 -3.48 11.95 2.53
C TYR A 393 -2.38 10.91 2.75
N ASP A 394 -2.00 10.17 1.71
CA ASP A 394 -0.90 9.20 1.79
C ASP A 394 0.45 9.92 1.73
N THR A 395 1.26 9.74 2.76
CA THR A 395 2.58 10.37 2.85
C THR A 395 3.60 9.79 1.86
N ALA A 396 3.32 8.65 1.23
CA ALA A 396 4.13 8.14 0.11
C ALA A 396 4.14 9.10 -1.09
N ALA A 397 3.23 10.09 -1.15
CA ALA A 397 3.26 11.21 -2.09
C ALA A 397 4.29 12.29 -1.71
N ALA A 398 5.08 12.13 -0.65
CA ALA A 398 6.05 13.10 -0.17
C ALA A 398 7.00 13.60 -1.27
N LYS A 399 7.48 14.85 -1.12
CA LYS A 399 8.45 15.44 -2.04
C LYS A 399 9.74 14.63 -2.10
N VAL A 400 10.23 14.16 -0.96
CA VAL A 400 11.42 13.28 -0.86
C VAL A 400 10.97 11.89 -0.44
N ARG A 401 11.31 10.90 -1.26
CA ARG A 401 11.06 9.49 -0.98
C ARG A 401 12.39 8.75 -0.94
N VAL A 402 12.50 7.84 0.01
CA VAL A 402 13.70 7.02 0.17
C VAL A 402 13.27 5.56 0.19
N ASN A 403 13.86 4.77 -0.69
CA ASN A 403 13.61 3.34 -0.82
C ASN A 403 12.17 2.96 -1.22
N GLU A 404 11.47 3.84 -1.93
CA GLU A 404 10.09 3.61 -2.38
C GLU A 404 9.93 2.41 -3.32
N ALA A 405 11.01 2.02 -4.00
CA ALA A 405 11.01 0.84 -4.87
C ALA A 405 11.04 -0.49 -4.11
N PHE A 406 11.37 -0.49 -2.83
CA PHE A 406 11.42 -1.71 -2.03
C PHE A 406 10.07 -2.01 -1.37
N ASN A 407 9.76 -3.30 -1.23
CA ASN A 407 8.59 -3.73 -0.48
C ASN A 407 8.71 -3.28 0.98
N THR A 408 7.59 -2.91 1.61
CA THR A 408 7.57 -2.66 3.05
C THR A 408 7.47 -3.95 3.87
N SER A 409 6.97 -5.03 3.27
CA SER A 409 6.98 -6.37 3.88
C SER A 409 7.84 -7.30 3.02
N ASN A 410 8.86 -7.89 3.61
CA ASN A 410 9.84 -8.74 2.93
C ASN A 410 9.97 -10.13 3.58
N GLY A 411 9.13 -10.43 4.55
CA GLY A 411 9.34 -11.57 5.41
C GLY A 411 10.67 -11.40 6.19
N PHE A 412 11.23 -12.47 6.65
CA PHE A 412 12.59 -12.47 7.19
C PHE A 412 13.64 -12.83 6.13
N ALA A 413 13.36 -12.55 4.87
CA ALA A 413 14.29 -12.85 3.78
C ALA A 413 15.58 -12.05 3.89
N THR A 414 16.71 -12.63 3.57
CA THR A 414 18.02 -11.96 3.54
C THR A 414 18.12 -10.98 2.39
N THR A 415 17.45 -11.25 1.26
CA THR A 415 17.41 -10.37 0.10
C THR A 415 16.11 -9.57 0.09
N LEU A 416 16.23 -8.25 -0.02
CA LEU A 416 15.09 -7.35 -0.10
C LEU A 416 14.48 -7.34 -1.50
N SER A 417 13.16 -7.51 -1.57
CA SER A 417 12.44 -7.40 -2.84
C SER A 417 12.33 -5.94 -3.27
N LYS A 418 12.67 -5.69 -4.53
CA LYS A 418 12.64 -4.36 -5.15
C LYS A 418 11.84 -4.40 -6.45
N SER A 419 10.95 -3.44 -6.64
CA SER A 419 10.26 -3.25 -7.90
C SER A 419 11.19 -2.63 -8.95
N ALA A 420 11.13 -3.15 -10.17
CA ALA A 420 11.77 -2.52 -11.33
C ALA A 420 10.91 -1.40 -11.95
N HIS A 421 9.70 -1.17 -11.44
CA HIS A 421 8.66 -0.34 -12.07
C HIS A 421 8.32 0.93 -11.29
N GLY A 422 9.15 1.34 -10.35
CA GLY A 422 8.92 2.47 -9.47
C GLY A 422 8.63 2.02 -8.03
N TYR A 423 7.41 2.14 -7.57
CA TYR A 423 7.05 1.70 -6.21
C TYR A 423 7.06 0.19 -6.03
N GLY A 424 7.64 -0.26 -4.93
CA GLY A 424 7.42 -1.63 -4.43
C GLY A 424 6.04 -1.79 -3.80
N PRO A 425 5.59 -3.01 -3.50
CA PRO A 425 4.42 -3.26 -2.68
C PRO A 425 4.53 -2.59 -1.30
N HIS A 426 3.67 -1.60 -1.04
CA HIS A 426 3.61 -0.89 0.23
C HIS A 426 2.35 -1.33 0.99
N LEU A 427 2.51 -2.28 1.91
CA LEU A 427 1.47 -2.74 2.82
C LEU A 427 1.35 -1.81 4.03
N ASP A 428 2.47 -1.19 4.40
CA ASP A 428 2.59 -0.32 5.56
C ASP A 428 2.46 1.13 5.11
N VAL A 429 1.46 1.81 5.63
CA VAL A 429 1.14 3.19 5.24
C VAL A 429 1.21 4.15 6.43
N VAL A 430 1.70 5.35 6.18
CA VAL A 430 1.53 6.51 7.07
C VAL A 430 0.66 7.52 6.34
N MET A 431 -0.47 7.89 6.95
CA MET A 431 -1.43 8.81 6.36
C MET A 431 -1.80 9.94 7.33
N VAL A 432 -2.24 11.06 6.79
CA VAL A 432 -2.62 12.25 7.57
C VAL A 432 -3.99 12.74 7.12
N LYS A 433 -4.82 13.17 8.07
CA LYS A 433 -6.09 13.84 7.80
C LYS A 433 -6.16 15.13 8.61
N GLY A 434 -6.64 16.21 8.00
CA GLY A 434 -6.89 17.48 8.67
C GLY A 434 -5.61 18.16 9.18
N GLY A 435 -4.59 18.22 8.37
CA GLY A 435 -3.40 19.04 8.59
C GLY A 435 -3.28 20.09 7.49
N LYS A 436 -2.19 20.84 7.47
CA LYS A 436 -1.89 21.77 6.38
C LYS A 436 -1.33 21.09 5.13
N GLY A 437 -1.60 19.81 5.02
CA GLY A 437 -1.43 18.95 3.85
C GLY A 437 0.03 18.70 3.47
N GLY A 438 0.29 17.47 3.08
CA GLY A 438 1.55 17.08 2.51
C GLY A 438 2.52 16.44 3.49
N ALA A 439 3.54 15.82 2.91
CA ALA A 439 4.67 15.26 3.60
C ALA A 439 5.95 15.73 2.93
N ASP A 440 6.96 16.10 3.72
CA ASP A 440 8.24 16.52 3.18
C ASP A 440 9.09 15.33 2.77
N ARG A 441 9.03 14.28 3.59
CA ARG A 441 9.83 13.08 3.39
C ARG A 441 9.03 11.84 3.77
N TRP A 442 9.19 10.79 3.00
CA TRP A 442 8.74 9.44 3.28
C TRP A 442 9.94 8.48 3.15
N VAL A 443 10.07 7.54 4.07
CA VAL A 443 11.21 6.63 4.12
C VAL A 443 10.74 5.22 4.49
N ASN A 444 11.06 4.27 3.63
CA ASN A 444 11.05 2.86 3.94
C ASN A 444 12.45 2.49 4.48
N MET A 445 12.58 2.26 5.77
CA MET A 445 13.85 1.93 6.40
C MET A 445 14.26 0.51 6.06
N LEU A 446 15.24 0.38 5.20
CA LEU A 446 15.77 -0.93 4.85
C LEU A 446 16.62 -1.45 5.99
N GLN A 447 16.21 -2.59 6.50
CA GLN A 447 16.96 -3.32 7.51
C GLN A 447 18.16 -4.00 6.85
N ASN A 448 19.27 -4.08 7.56
CA ASN A 448 20.48 -4.72 7.04
C ASN A 448 20.17 -6.19 6.64
N PRO A 449 20.39 -6.57 5.37
CA PRO A 449 20.09 -7.92 4.91
C PRO A 449 20.97 -9.02 5.55
N ASP A 450 22.16 -8.64 6.00
CA ASP A 450 23.13 -9.56 6.60
C ASP A 450 22.91 -9.76 8.11
N ALA A 451 22.05 -8.95 8.73
CA ALA A 451 21.73 -9.04 10.14
C ALA A 451 20.37 -9.72 10.35
N ASP A 452 20.17 -10.21 11.53
CA ASP A 452 18.86 -10.67 11.97
C ASP A 452 17.87 -9.52 11.92
N ARG A 453 16.89 -9.62 11.01
CA ARG A 453 15.90 -8.56 10.84
C ARG A 453 15.03 -8.43 12.08
N PRO A 454 14.76 -7.20 12.56
CA PRO A 454 13.90 -6.98 13.70
C PRO A 454 12.46 -7.42 13.46
N SER A 455 11.97 -7.36 12.21
CA SER A 455 10.64 -7.77 11.80
C SER A 455 10.61 -8.28 10.36
N ASP A 456 9.53 -8.96 9.98
CA ASP A 456 9.20 -9.30 8.59
C ASP A 456 8.68 -8.10 7.78
N HIS A 457 8.45 -6.97 8.45
CA HIS A 457 8.16 -5.67 7.87
C HIS A 457 9.29 -4.67 8.14
N ASN A 458 9.45 -3.71 7.26
CA ASN A 458 10.30 -2.55 7.47
C ASN A 458 9.54 -1.50 8.28
N LEU A 459 10.25 -0.69 9.06
CA LEU A 459 9.70 0.52 9.63
C LEU A 459 9.56 1.57 8.53
N VAL A 460 8.36 2.15 8.39
CA VAL A 460 8.09 3.25 7.46
C VAL A 460 7.81 4.51 8.26
N TRP A 461 8.48 5.62 7.91
CA TRP A 461 8.21 6.90 8.56
C TRP A 461 8.06 8.05 7.59
N ALA A 462 7.39 9.10 8.05
CA ALA A 462 7.22 10.34 7.29
C ALA A 462 7.44 11.57 8.17
N ASP A 463 8.05 12.61 7.57
CA ASP A 463 8.03 13.97 8.10
C ASP A 463 6.81 14.68 7.56
N ILE A 464 5.92 15.07 8.44
CA ILE A 464 4.62 15.68 8.14
C ILE A 464 4.45 16.97 8.91
N ARG A 465 3.46 17.77 8.50
CA ARG A 465 3.07 18.97 9.21
C ARG A 465 1.56 18.98 9.47
N ILE A 466 1.18 19.25 10.71
CA ILE A 466 -0.22 19.33 11.17
C ILE A 466 -0.54 20.67 11.81
#